data_83174099d24e4ee486c3ff0ce309eac1
#
_entry.id   83174099d24e4ee486c3ff0ce309eac1
#
_cell.length_a   1.000
_cell.length_b   1.000
_cell.length_c   1.000
_cell.angle_alpha   90.00
_cell.angle_beta   90.00
_cell.angle_gamma   90.00
#
_symmetry.space_group_name_H-M   'P 1'
#
loop_
_entity.id
_entity.type
_entity.pdbx_description
1 polymer ?
#
loop_
_entity_poly.entity_id
_entity_poly.type
_entity_poly.pdbx_seq_one_letter_code
_entity_poly.pdbx_strand_id
1 'polypeptide(L)'
;MPKGHSWKWLETSEYGGQDGSVLTKLFKGKENLTAEELLAREVIQNSWDAARVQQAQHGTDHFEVVFRFVELRNEAKARFVESACLDGLRDRRSLVPAGSGLEDEQALTDLADPEAPLRLLYLEDY
;
A
#
# COMPACT_ATOMS: atom_id res chain seq x y z
N MET A 1 22.29 8.09 -16.97
CA MET A 1 21.78 7.42 -15.75
C MET A 1 20.43 8.03 -15.43
N PRO A 2 19.38 7.25 -15.27
CA PRO A 2 18.12 7.81 -14.82
C PRO A 2 18.34 8.43 -13.44
N LYS A 3 17.85 9.64 -13.23
CA LYS A 3 17.86 10.29 -11.93
C LYS A 3 17.08 9.38 -10.98
N GLY A 4 17.75 8.80 -10.01
CA GLY A 4 17.15 7.92 -9.05
C GLY A 4 15.98 8.63 -8.36
N HIS A 5 14.81 8.08 -8.44
CA HIS A 5 13.70 8.51 -7.62
C HIS A 5 14.01 8.12 -6.17
N SER A 6 13.85 9.05 -5.25
CA SER A 6 13.96 8.78 -3.82
C SER A 6 12.70 9.24 -3.13
N TRP A 7 12.28 8.50 -2.12
CA TRP A 7 11.18 8.90 -1.26
C TRP A 7 11.58 10.17 -0.50
N LYS A 8 10.72 11.18 -0.55
CA LYS A 8 10.85 12.34 0.30
C LYS A 8 10.08 12.09 1.59
N TRP A 9 10.81 11.97 2.66
CA TRP A 9 10.23 11.79 3.98
C TRP A 9 10.13 13.16 4.66
N LEU A 10 8.93 13.52 5.04
CA LEU A 10 8.68 14.74 5.80
C LEU A 10 8.67 14.40 7.29
N GLU A 11 9.33 15.21 8.09
CA GLU A 11 9.14 15.13 9.54
C GLU A 11 7.70 15.54 9.86
N THR A 12 6.98 14.68 10.59
CA THR A 12 5.68 15.04 11.13
C THR A 12 5.85 16.00 12.29
N SER A 13 5.21 17.16 12.20
CA SER A 13 5.16 18.08 13.33
C SER A 13 4.39 17.46 14.49
N GLU A 14 4.73 17.83 15.74
CA GLU A 14 4.00 17.39 16.93
C GLU A 14 2.49 17.64 16.87
N TYR A 15 2.04 18.49 15.97
CA TYR A 15 0.66 18.93 15.83
C TYR A 15 -0.09 18.42 14.57
N GLY A 16 0.54 17.64 13.71
CA GLY A 16 -0.06 17.36 12.39
C GLY A 16 0.24 16.01 11.74
N GLY A 17 0.85 15.08 12.42
CA GLY A 17 1.13 13.75 11.87
C GLY A 17 0.07 12.73 12.29
N GLN A 18 -0.64 12.13 11.35
CA GLN A 18 -1.34 10.88 11.64
C GLN A 18 -0.29 9.76 11.64
N ASP A 19 -0.06 9.16 12.79
CA ASP A 19 0.66 7.90 12.84
C ASP A 19 -0.19 6.78 12.21
N GLY A 20 0.44 5.75 11.68
CA GLY A 20 -0.27 4.62 11.08
C GLY A 20 -1.26 3.92 12.02
N SER A 21 -1.23 4.22 13.32
CA SER A 21 -2.13 3.66 14.33
C SER A 21 -3.58 4.11 14.13
N VAL A 22 -3.80 5.28 13.54
CA VAL A 22 -5.16 5.79 13.22
C VAL A 22 -5.80 4.90 12.16
N LEU A 23 -5.06 4.56 11.10
CA LEU A 23 -5.54 3.65 10.07
C LEU A 23 -5.84 2.27 10.67
N THR A 24 -4.93 1.73 11.48
CA THR A 24 -5.13 0.44 12.15
C THR A 24 -6.36 0.46 13.07
N LYS A 25 -6.61 1.56 13.78
CA LYS A 25 -7.80 1.71 14.64
C LYS A 25 -9.09 1.86 13.82
N LEU A 26 -9.05 2.57 12.70
CA LEU A 26 -10.18 2.67 11.78
C LEU A 26 -10.56 1.30 11.21
N PHE A 27 -9.56 0.49 10.86
CA PHE A 27 -9.77 -0.85 10.32
C PHE A 27 -10.18 -1.88 11.38
N LYS A 28 -9.73 -1.75 12.62
CA LYS A 28 -10.06 -2.69 13.71
C LYS A 28 -11.39 -2.40 14.43
N GLY A 29 -12.05 -1.30 14.16
CA GLY A 29 -12.99 -0.75 15.14
C GLY A 29 -14.48 -0.83 14.85
N LYS A 30 -14.97 -1.15 13.68
CA LYS A 30 -16.39 -0.88 13.39
C LYS A 30 -17.21 -1.93 12.64
N GLU A 31 -16.60 -2.94 12.03
CA GLU A 31 -17.36 -3.93 11.27
C GLU A 31 -16.78 -5.32 11.50
N ASN A 32 -17.63 -6.35 11.49
CA ASN A 32 -17.22 -7.76 11.55
C ASN A 32 -16.57 -8.23 10.23
N LEU A 33 -15.85 -7.33 9.54
CA LEU A 33 -15.19 -7.60 8.28
C LEU A 33 -13.72 -7.94 8.51
N THR A 34 -13.20 -8.84 7.69
CA THR A 34 -11.75 -9.08 7.63
C THR A 34 -11.03 -7.90 6.98
N ALA A 35 -9.70 -7.83 7.10
CA ALA A 35 -8.92 -6.79 6.46
C ALA A 35 -9.06 -6.82 4.92
N GLU A 36 -9.17 -8.02 4.34
CA GLU A 36 -9.34 -8.24 2.91
C GLU A 36 -10.71 -7.77 2.42
N GLU A 37 -11.77 -8.08 3.17
CA GLU A 37 -13.13 -7.62 2.86
C GLU A 37 -13.22 -6.10 2.94
N LEU A 38 -12.58 -5.50 3.95
CA LEU A 38 -12.55 -4.06 4.11
C LEU A 38 -11.77 -3.39 2.97
N LEU A 39 -10.60 -3.94 2.59
CA LEU A 39 -9.83 -3.44 1.46
C LEU A 39 -10.64 -3.50 0.16
N ALA A 40 -11.27 -4.64 -0.12
CA ALA A 40 -12.08 -4.81 -1.32
C ALA A 40 -13.25 -3.80 -1.35
N ARG A 41 -13.94 -3.62 -0.23
CA ARG A 41 -15.03 -2.65 -0.11
C ARG A 41 -14.56 -1.23 -0.38
N GLU A 42 -13.49 -0.78 0.29
CA GLU A 42 -12.97 0.58 0.15
C GLU A 42 -12.50 0.85 -1.29
N VAL A 43 -11.81 -0.10 -1.91
CA VAL A 43 -11.37 0.03 -3.30
C VAL A 43 -12.57 0.17 -4.23
N ILE A 44 -13.55 -0.75 -4.15
CA ILE A 44 -14.72 -0.73 -5.02
C ILE A 44 -15.53 0.56 -4.80
N GLN A 45 -15.69 0.99 -3.54
CA GLN A 45 -16.43 2.22 -3.24
C GLN A 45 -15.73 3.45 -3.80
N ASN A 46 -14.43 3.60 -3.59
CA ASN A 46 -13.67 4.75 -4.09
C ASN A 46 -13.66 4.80 -5.62
N SER A 47 -13.43 3.66 -6.28
CA SER A 47 -13.45 3.56 -7.74
C SER A 47 -14.85 3.83 -8.30
N TRP A 48 -15.90 3.33 -7.64
CA TRP A 48 -17.28 3.61 -8.04
C TRP A 48 -17.66 5.09 -7.91
N ASP A 49 -17.26 5.73 -6.81
CA ASP A 49 -17.54 7.15 -6.60
C ASP A 49 -16.82 8.01 -7.66
N ALA A 50 -15.58 7.67 -8.02
CA ALA A 50 -14.86 8.31 -9.11
C ALA A 50 -15.52 8.08 -10.47
N ALA A 51 -15.92 6.83 -10.77
CA ALA A 51 -16.59 6.47 -12.02
C ALA A 51 -17.93 7.21 -12.20
N ARG A 52 -18.71 7.38 -11.14
CA ARG A 52 -19.97 8.14 -11.20
C ARG A 52 -19.76 9.59 -11.61
N VAL A 53 -18.69 10.23 -11.16
CA VAL A 53 -18.33 11.59 -11.58
C VAL A 53 -17.97 11.61 -13.06
N GLN A 54 -17.19 10.67 -13.52
CA GLN A 54 -16.80 10.52 -14.93
C GLN A 54 -17.99 10.23 -15.83
N GLN A 55 -18.87 9.33 -15.41
CA GLN A 55 -20.10 8.99 -16.13
C GLN A 55 -20.98 10.22 -16.33
N ALA A 56 -21.15 11.03 -15.29
CA ALA A 56 -21.92 12.27 -15.37
C ALA A 56 -21.31 13.30 -16.33
N GLN A 57 -19.97 13.31 -16.47
CA GLN A 57 -19.25 14.27 -17.31
C GLN A 57 -19.06 13.78 -18.77
N HIS A 58 -18.89 12.48 -18.97
CA HIS A 58 -18.46 11.91 -20.24
C HIS A 58 -19.40 10.86 -20.83
N GLY A 59 -20.45 10.46 -20.10
CA GLY A 59 -21.48 9.52 -20.59
C GLY A 59 -20.97 8.07 -20.76
N THR A 60 -19.92 7.68 -20.03
CA THR A 60 -19.40 6.31 -20.08
C THR A 60 -20.20 5.41 -19.15
N ASP A 61 -20.72 4.28 -19.68
CA ASP A 61 -21.48 3.30 -18.90
C ASP A 61 -20.62 2.12 -18.39
N HIS A 62 -19.34 2.15 -18.68
CA HIS A 62 -18.42 1.08 -18.30
C HIS A 62 -17.73 1.40 -16.99
N PHE A 63 -17.72 0.41 -16.09
CA PHE A 63 -16.98 0.44 -14.83
C PHE A 63 -16.40 -0.95 -14.58
N GLU A 64 -15.10 -1.02 -14.42
CA GLU A 64 -14.39 -2.26 -14.13
C GLU A 64 -13.34 -2.01 -13.04
N VAL A 65 -13.27 -2.91 -12.07
CA VAL A 65 -12.20 -2.94 -11.07
C VAL A 65 -11.48 -4.28 -11.17
N VAL A 66 -10.19 -4.23 -11.40
CA VAL A 66 -9.34 -5.40 -11.54
C VAL A 66 -8.40 -5.54 -10.34
N PHE A 67 -8.47 -6.68 -9.68
CA PHE A 67 -7.53 -7.09 -8.65
C PHE A 67 -6.51 -8.06 -9.25
N ARG A 68 -5.25 -7.65 -9.32
CA ARG A 68 -4.19 -8.47 -9.88
C ARG A 68 -3.16 -8.81 -8.82
N PHE A 69 -3.03 -10.09 -8.53
CA PHE A 69 -2.02 -10.60 -7.61
C PHE A 69 -0.77 -11.01 -8.39
N VAL A 70 0.38 -10.49 -7.98
CA VAL A 70 1.67 -10.80 -8.59
C VAL A 70 2.65 -11.23 -7.51
N GLU A 71 3.39 -12.30 -7.77
CA GLU A 71 4.46 -12.76 -6.92
C GLU A 71 5.80 -12.55 -7.64
N LEU A 72 6.68 -11.78 -7.02
CA LEU A 72 8.02 -11.51 -7.52
C LEU A 72 9.05 -12.28 -6.69
N ARG A 73 10.05 -12.86 -7.36
CA ARG A 73 11.18 -13.57 -6.75
C ARG A 73 12.48 -13.17 -7.41
N ASN A 74 13.58 -13.44 -6.74
CA ASN A 74 14.93 -13.30 -7.28
C ASN A 74 15.16 -11.92 -7.95
N GLU A 75 15.63 -11.92 -9.18
CA GLU A 75 15.99 -10.72 -9.92
C GLU A 75 14.79 -9.77 -10.14
N ALA A 76 13.61 -10.30 -10.42
CA ALA A 76 12.40 -9.49 -10.58
C ALA A 76 12.03 -8.75 -9.30
N LYS A 77 12.15 -9.43 -8.15
CA LYS A 77 11.98 -8.81 -6.84
C LYS A 77 13.04 -7.75 -6.57
N ALA A 78 14.32 -8.06 -6.82
CA ALA A 78 15.42 -7.12 -6.59
C ALA A 78 15.23 -5.84 -7.40
N ARG A 79 14.89 -5.94 -8.68
CA ARG A 79 14.59 -4.77 -9.53
C ARG A 79 13.40 -3.97 -9.04
N PHE A 80 12.36 -4.63 -8.55
CA PHE A 80 11.20 -3.94 -7.99
C PHE A 80 11.56 -3.18 -6.72
N VAL A 81 12.26 -3.83 -5.77
CA VAL A 81 12.70 -3.22 -4.51
C VAL A 81 13.57 -2.00 -4.77
N GLU A 82 14.53 -2.10 -5.71
CA GLU A 82 15.38 -0.98 -6.13
C GLU A 82 14.56 0.14 -6.77
N SER A 83 13.71 -0.18 -7.74
CA SER A 83 12.90 0.80 -8.48
C SER A 83 11.91 1.54 -7.59
N ALA A 84 11.35 0.86 -6.61
CA ALA A 84 10.41 1.42 -5.64
C ALA A 84 11.12 2.03 -4.42
N CYS A 85 12.46 1.99 -4.37
CA CYS A 85 13.28 2.52 -3.27
C CYS A 85 12.87 1.95 -1.90
N LEU A 86 12.57 0.65 -1.83
CA LEU A 86 12.12 -0.01 -0.60
C LEU A 86 13.25 -0.48 0.32
N ASP A 87 14.49 -0.45 -0.13
CA ASP A 87 15.68 -0.83 0.61
C ASP A 87 15.85 -0.04 1.92
N GLY A 88 15.44 1.22 1.94
CA GLY A 88 15.47 2.08 3.13
C GLY A 88 14.37 1.83 4.18
N LEU A 89 13.42 0.94 3.93
CA LEU A 89 12.30 0.71 4.88
C LEU A 89 12.77 0.12 6.20
N ARG A 90 13.77 -0.77 6.17
CA ARG A 90 14.31 -1.41 7.37
C ARG A 90 14.87 -0.40 8.35
N ASP A 91 15.58 0.61 7.87
CA ASP A 91 16.19 1.62 8.73
C ASP A 91 15.13 2.49 9.41
N ARG A 92 13.96 2.59 8.80
CA ARG A 92 12.81 3.35 9.34
C ARG A 92 11.99 2.60 10.36
N ARG A 93 12.18 1.29 10.47
CA ARG A 93 11.49 0.46 11.44
C ARG A 93 11.68 0.97 12.87
N SER A 94 12.87 1.48 13.18
CA SER A 94 13.19 2.03 14.50
C SER A 94 12.40 3.31 14.84
N LEU A 95 11.82 3.97 13.84
CA LEU A 95 11.01 5.18 14.00
C LEU A 95 9.52 4.87 14.22
N VAL A 96 9.13 3.61 14.06
CA VAL A 96 7.73 3.20 14.24
C VAL A 96 7.44 3.00 15.72
N PRO A 97 6.43 3.70 16.28
CA PRO A 97 6.08 3.54 17.68
C PRO A 97 5.65 2.10 18.00
N ALA A 98 6.04 1.61 19.18
CA ALA A 98 5.59 0.32 19.66
C ALA A 98 4.06 0.29 19.81
N GLY A 99 3.44 -0.81 19.42
CA GLY A 99 1.97 -0.97 19.47
C GLY A 99 1.21 -0.27 18.35
N SER A 100 1.91 0.28 17.34
CA SER A 100 1.27 0.90 16.16
C SER A 100 0.59 -0.12 15.22
N GLY A 101 0.93 -1.41 15.34
CA GLY A 101 0.50 -2.47 14.43
C GLY A 101 1.28 -2.53 13.11
N LEU A 102 2.35 -1.73 13.00
CA LEU A 102 3.26 -1.70 11.84
C LEU A 102 4.60 -2.38 12.15
N GLU A 103 4.59 -3.33 13.09
CA GLU A 103 5.79 -3.93 13.71
C GLU A 103 6.20 -5.25 13.04
N ASP A 104 5.74 -5.52 11.84
CA ASP A 104 6.04 -6.78 11.15
C ASP A 104 7.50 -6.83 10.69
N GLU A 105 8.35 -7.37 11.57
CA GLU A 105 9.77 -7.59 11.28
C GLU A 105 9.99 -8.67 10.23
N GLN A 106 9.08 -9.65 10.15
CA GLN A 106 9.20 -10.72 9.18
C GLN A 106 9.05 -10.20 7.75
N ALA A 107 8.07 -9.31 7.50
CA ALA A 107 7.89 -8.71 6.20
C ALA A 107 9.13 -7.94 5.72
N LEU A 108 9.81 -7.22 6.62
CA LEU A 108 11.06 -6.51 6.29
C LEU A 108 12.23 -7.47 6.07
N THR A 109 12.28 -8.57 6.81
CA THR A 109 13.28 -9.63 6.61
C THR A 109 13.05 -10.31 5.28
N ASP A 110 11.82 -10.68 4.98
CA ASP A 110 11.43 -11.29 3.70
C ASP A 110 11.70 -10.35 2.53
N LEU A 111 11.53 -9.04 2.70
CA LEU A 111 11.84 -8.05 1.66
C LEU A 111 13.33 -8.10 1.28
N ALA A 112 14.21 -8.27 2.26
CA ALA A 112 15.66 -8.36 2.05
C ALA A 112 16.14 -9.73 1.57
N ASP A 113 15.39 -10.81 1.81
CA ASP A 113 15.73 -12.16 1.42
C ASP A 113 15.37 -12.40 -0.05
N PRO A 114 16.35 -12.69 -0.94
CA PRO A 114 16.08 -12.93 -2.36
C PRO A 114 15.18 -14.15 -2.62
N GLU A 115 15.23 -15.16 -1.76
CA GLU A 115 14.45 -16.38 -1.91
C GLU A 115 12.99 -16.22 -1.43
N ALA A 116 12.74 -15.31 -0.51
CA ALA A 116 11.39 -15.03 -0.05
C ALA A 116 10.59 -14.28 -1.14
N PRO A 117 9.35 -14.69 -1.41
CA PRO A 117 8.51 -14.02 -2.42
C PRO A 117 8.07 -12.63 -1.95
N LEU A 118 8.06 -11.67 -2.86
CA LEU A 118 7.38 -10.39 -2.69
C LEU A 118 6.02 -10.48 -3.39
N ARG A 119 4.95 -10.34 -2.62
CA ARG A 119 3.59 -10.38 -3.14
C ARG A 119 3.05 -8.98 -3.27
N LEU A 120 2.56 -8.68 -4.47
CA LEU A 120 1.99 -7.38 -4.82
C LEU A 120 0.53 -7.55 -5.19
N LEU A 121 -0.27 -6.60 -4.76
CA LEU A 121 -1.65 -6.44 -5.21
C LEU A 121 -1.75 -5.15 -6.02
N TYR A 122 -2.10 -5.29 -7.28
CA TYR A 122 -2.45 -4.16 -8.15
C TYR A 122 -3.96 -4.00 -8.16
N LEU A 123 -4.38 -2.76 -8.03
CA LEU A 123 -5.77 -2.35 -8.11
C LEU A 123 -5.86 -1.39 -9.28
N GLU A 124 -6.64 -1.77 -10.28
CA GLU A 124 -6.82 -1.00 -11.51
C GLU A 124 -8.31 -0.74 -11.70
N ASP A 125 -8.69 0.50 -11.99
CA ASP A 125 -10.06 0.90 -12.30
C ASP A 125 -10.13 1.55 -13.69
N TYR A 126 -11.20 1.24 -14.43
CA TYR A 126 -11.43 1.69 -15.82
C TYR A 126 -12.86 2.22 -16.00
#